data_99779892567d81357d78b2a1c25e1b11
#
_entry.id   99779892567d81357d78b2a1c25e1b11
#
_cell.length_a   1.000
_cell.length_b   1.000
_cell.length_c   1.000
_cell.angle_alpha   90.00
_cell.angle_beta   90.00
_cell.angle_gamma   90.00
#
_symmetry.space_group_name_H-M   'P 1'
#
loop_
_entity.id
_entity.type
_entity.pdbx_description
1 polymer ?
#
loop_
_entity_poly.entity_id
_entity_poly.type
_entity_poly.pdbx_seq_one_letter_code
_entity_poly.pdbx_strand_id
1 'polypeptide(L)'
;IFNRKAAKVKASENGRRDTEYEFGCNPCSEIILRPYQFCNLTEVVARETDDLQSLKDKVRMATILGTFQSTLTDFKYLRKVWKSNTEEERLLGVSLTGILDTDIWTEEVLIILKEVAVETNKKFAEALGIPQSTAITCVKPSGTVSQLVDSASGIHARHNPFYIRTVRGDNKDPLTQFMKEAGIPSEPDVMKPDSTTVFSFPMKSPTGAITRTEMTAIQQLEYWLMFQRHWCEHKPSVTISVKEDEWMDVGAWVYKNFDEVSGISFLPFSEHTYKQAPYQDINEDEYNNLTKAMPSAIDWSKLQDFEKEDTTSGSKELACTAGVCEIVDIEAK
;
A
#
# COMPACT_ATOMS: atom_id res chain seq x y z
N ILE A 1 -2.26 -5.14 -16.43
CA ILE A 1 -3.49 -4.83 -17.22
C ILE A 1 -4.16 -3.61 -16.61
N PHE A 2 -4.52 -2.62 -17.44
CA PHE A 2 -5.38 -1.51 -17.06
C PHE A 2 -6.47 -1.34 -18.14
N ASN A 3 -7.71 -1.62 -17.78
CA ASN A 3 -8.86 -1.50 -18.67
C ASN A 3 -9.59 -0.17 -18.42
N ARG A 4 -9.42 0.81 -19.32
CA ARG A 4 -10.04 2.13 -19.21
C ARG A 4 -11.57 2.08 -19.23
N LYS A 5 -12.14 1.14 -19.99
CA LYS A 5 -13.60 0.97 -20.05
C LYS A 5 -14.15 0.51 -18.71
N ALA A 6 -13.54 -0.52 -18.11
CA ALA A 6 -13.91 -0.99 -16.76
C ALA A 6 -13.72 0.09 -15.71
N ALA A 7 -12.63 0.87 -15.77
CA ALA A 7 -12.41 2.00 -14.86
C ALA A 7 -13.47 3.10 -15.02
N LYS A 8 -13.91 3.40 -16.25
CA LYS A 8 -14.98 4.36 -16.51
C LYS A 8 -16.34 3.87 -15.98
N VAL A 9 -16.65 2.59 -16.18
CA VAL A 9 -17.85 1.95 -15.61
C VAL A 9 -17.80 2.06 -14.08
N LYS A 10 -16.69 1.66 -13.46
CA LYS A 10 -16.51 1.75 -12.01
C LYS A 10 -16.69 3.18 -11.48
N ALA A 11 -16.14 4.18 -12.15
CA ALA A 11 -16.30 5.58 -11.78
C ALA A 11 -17.75 6.07 -11.84
N SER A 12 -18.61 5.44 -12.67
CA SER A 12 -20.02 5.80 -12.83
C SER A 12 -20.95 5.18 -11.80
N GLU A 13 -20.55 4.09 -11.13
CA GLU A 13 -21.44 3.26 -10.30
C GLU A 13 -22.12 4.00 -9.16
N ASN A 14 -21.42 4.94 -8.54
CA ASN A 14 -21.94 5.69 -7.37
C ASN A 14 -22.78 6.93 -7.76
N GLY A 15 -22.88 7.26 -9.04
CA GLY A 15 -23.67 8.37 -9.59
C GLY A 15 -23.19 9.77 -9.21
N ARG A 16 -22.08 9.93 -8.48
CA ARG A 16 -21.55 11.23 -8.06
C ARG A 16 -20.47 11.80 -8.97
N ARG A 17 -19.92 10.97 -9.88
CA ARG A 17 -18.78 11.35 -10.71
C ARG A 17 -19.19 11.59 -12.16
N ASP A 18 -18.76 12.71 -12.73
CA ASP A 18 -18.87 12.94 -14.17
C ASP A 18 -17.92 12.01 -14.92
N THR A 19 -18.45 11.22 -15.84
CA THR A 19 -17.72 10.21 -16.60
C THR A 19 -17.43 10.62 -18.04
N GLU A 20 -17.70 11.86 -18.43
CA GLU A 20 -17.36 12.37 -19.78
C GLU A 20 -15.85 12.64 -19.97
N TYR A 21 -15.06 12.35 -18.93
CA TYR A 21 -13.62 12.48 -18.97
C TYR A 21 -12.92 11.18 -19.39
N GLU A 22 -11.70 11.34 -19.93
CA GLU A 22 -10.74 10.27 -20.09
C GLU A 22 -10.12 9.92 -18.74
N PHE A 23 -10.25 8.66 -18.32
CA PHE A 23 -9.66 8.19 -17.07
C PHE A 23 -8.35 7.43 -17.28
N GLY A 24 -7.43 7.65 -16.38
CA GLY A 24 -6.23 6.88 -16.13
C GLY A 24 -6.17 6.45 -14.66
N CYS A 25 -4.97 6.18 -14.19
CA CYS A 25 -4.73 5.85 -12.77
C CYS A 25 -3.39 6.42 -12.30
N ASN A 26 -3.19 6.44 -10.99
CA ASN A 26 -1.90 6.68 -10.39
C ASN A 26 -0.93 5.50 -10.64
N PRO A 27 0.38 5.63 -10.35
CA PRO A 27 1.38 4.57 -10.61
C PRO A 27 1.04 3.22 -9.98
N CYS A 28 0.53 3.21 -8.74
CA CYS A 28 0.12 1.98 -8.05
C CYS A 28 -1.27 1.49 -8.45
N SER A 29 -1.97 2.21 -9.34
CA SER A 29 -3.21 1.80 -9.98
C SER A 29 -4.46 1.71 -9.09
N GLU A 30 -4.41 2.12 -7.81
CA GLU A 30 -5.59 2.08 -6.93
C GLU A 30 -6.59 3.21 -7.17
N ILE A 31 -6.17 4.34 -7.71
CA ILE A 31 -7.00 5.53 -7.88
C ILE A 31 -7.34 5.76 -9.35
N ILE A 32 -8.62 5.89 -9.65
CA ILE A 32 -9.11 6.30 -10.97
C ILE A 32 -9.02 7.83 -11.04
N LEU A 33 -8.17 8.33 -11.93
CA LEU A 33 -7.88 9.75 -12.09
C LEU A 33 -8.20 10.25 -13.49
N ARG A 34 -8.68 11.48 -13.59
CA ARG A 34 -8.61 12.26 -14.82
C ARG A 34 -7.28 13.02 -14.90
N PRO A 35 -6.86 13.54 -16.06
CA PRO A 35 -5.61 14.31 -16.16
C PRO A 35 -5.57 15.48 -15.17
N TYR A 36 -4.38 15.77 -14.62
CA TYR A 36 -4.15 16.89 -13.71
C TYR A 36 -5.00 16.85 -12.44
N GLN A 37 -4.95 15.73 -11.70
CA GLN A 37 -5.77 15.51 -10.53
C GLN A 37 -4.99 14.82 -9.41
N PHE A 38 -5.34 15.14 -8.15
CA PHE A 38 -4.86 14.50 -6.94
C PHE A 38 -5.96 13.69 -6.27
N CYS A 39 -5.52 12.77 -5.41
CA CYS A 39 -6.38 12.05 -4.48
C CYS A 39 -5.78 12.14 -3.07
N ASN A 40 -6.63 12.28 -2.06
CA ASN A 40 -6.25 12.36 -0.66
C ASN A 40 -6.32 10.97 -0.04
N LEU A 41 -5.16 10.42 0.32
CA LEU A 41 -5.04 9.05 0.77
C LEU A 41 -5.00 8.95 2.28
N THR A 42 -5.78 8.04 2.84
CA THR A 42 -5.73 7.60 4.23
C THR A 42 -5.77 6.08 4.28
N GLU A 43 -5.39 5.47 5.41
CA GLU A 43 -5.32 4.03 5.51
C GLU A 43 -5.83 3.53 6.85
N VAL A 44 -6.67 2.51 6.80
CA VAL A 44 -7.20 1.77 7.95
C VAL A 44 -6.45 0.46 8.06
N VAL A 45 -5.89 0.19 9.23
CA VAL A 45 -5.19 -1.07 9.54
C VAL A 45 -6.19 -2.02 10.19
N ALA A 46 -6.52 -3.11 9.48
CA ALA A 46 -7.29 -4.21 10.03
C ALA A 46 -6.40 -5.15 10.85
N ARG A 47 -6.92 -5.67 11.93
CA ARG A 47 -6.26 -6.59 12.86
C ARG A 47 -7.15 -7.80 13.13
N GLU A 48 -6.56 -8.91 13.53
CA GLU A 48 -7.27 -10.11 13.97
C GLU A 48 -8.28 -9.82 15.11
N THR A 49 -7.98 -8.84 15.95
CA THR A 49 -8.81 -8.44 17.09
C THR A 49 -9.94 -7.46 16.73
N ASP A 50 -10.04 -7.03 15.48
CA ASP A 50 -11.10 -6.10 15.07
C ASP A 50 -12.43 -6.82 14.88
N ASP A 51 -13.46 -6.14 15.32
CA ASP A 51 -14.86 -6.44 15.00
C ASP A 51 -15.43 -5.38 14.03
N LEU A 52 -16.66 -5.58 13.59
CA LEU A 52 -17.32 -4.64 12.68
C LEU A 52 -17.42 -3.23 13.28
N GLN A 53 -17.58 -3.09 14.60
CA GLN A 53 -17.71 -1.78 15.21
C GLN A 53 -16.38 -1.03 15.24
N SER A 54 -15.29 -1.70 15.62
CA SER A 54 -13.95 -1.11 15.60
C SER A 54 -13.52 -0.72 14.19
N LEU A 55 -13.82 -1.54 13.18
CA LEU A 55 -13.57 -1.18 11.78
C LEU A 55 -14.39 0.02 11.31
N LYS A 56 -15.67 0.13 11.69
CA LYS A 56 -16.49 1.32 11.42
C LYS A 56 -15.86 2.59 12.00
N ASP A 57 -15.36 2.51 13.22
CA ASP A 57 -14.76 3.67 13.89
C ASP A 57 -13.43 4.06 13.22
N LYS A 58 -12.59 3.09 12.85
CA LYS A 58 -11.37 3.32 12.08
C LYS A 58 -11.66 3.94 10.70
N VAL A 59 -12.62 3.40 9.96
CA VAL A 59 -13.04 3.93 8.65
C VAL A 59 -13.58 5.34 8.78
N ARG A 60 -14.39 5.62 9.81
CA ARG A 60 -14.90 6.98 10.09
C ARG A 60 -13.75 7.95 10.31
N MET A 61 -12.79 7.62 11.17
CA MET A 61 -11.64 8.49 11.45
C MET A 61 -10.78 8.73 10.22
N ALA A 62 -10.46 7.69 9.46
CA ALA A 62 -9.70 7.81 8.22
C ALA A 62 -10.43 8.69 7.18
N THR A 63 -11.75 8.56 7.08
CA THR A 63 -12.56 9.38 6.17
C THR A 63 -12.61 10.84 6.60
N ILE A 64 -12.72 11.12 7.91
CA ILE A 64 -12.65 12.48 8.44
C ILE A 64 -11.32 13.12 8.06
N LEU A 65 -10.21 12.45 8.36
CA LEU A 65 -8.85 12.93 8.02
C LEU A 65 -8.71 13.22 6.53
N GLY A 66 -9.14 12.29 5.66
CA GLY A 66 -9.10 12.47 4.21
C GLY A 66 -9.95 13.66 3.75
N THR A 67 -11.14 13.83 4.33
CA THR A 67 -12.03 14.96 4.01
C THR A 67 -11.39 16.29 4.38
N PHE A 68 -10.78 16.40 5.57
CA PHE A 68 -10.01 17.59 5.95
C PHE A 68 -8.82 17.82 5.02
N GLN A 69 -8.05 16.76 4.69
CA GLN A 69 -6.92 16.86 3.76
C GLN A 69 -7.35 17.39 2.39
N SER A 70 -8.55 17.05 1.92
CA SER A 70 -9.09 17.51 0.64
C SER A 70 -9.32 19.03 0.57
N THR A 71 -9.29 19.74 1.70
CA THR A 71 -9.36 21.22 1.73
C THR A 71 -8.04 21.89 1.37
N LEU A 72 -6.93 21.16 1.40
CA LEU A 72 -5.59 21.68 1.11
C LEU A 72 -5.39 21.77 -0.41
N THR A 73 -5.81 22.89 -1.01
CA THR A 73 -5.80 23.09 -2.48
C THR A 73 -4.92 24.26 -2.93
N ASP A 74 -4.03 24.76 -2.07
CA ASP A 74 -3.06 25.80 -2.43
C ASP A 74 -1.82 25.21 -3.12
N PHE A 75 -1.93 24.98 -4.43
CA PHE A 75 -0.86 24.39 -5.25
C PHE A 75 -0.02 25.48 -5.93
N LYS A 76 0.89 26.12 -5.22
CA LYS A 76 1.64 27.31 -5.64
C LYS A 76 2.42 27.14 -6.95
N TYR A 77 2.93 25.94 -7.24
CA TYR A 77 3.81 25.64 -8.37
C TYR A 77 3.14 24.87 -9.51
N LEU A 78 1.83 24.61 -9.40
CA LEU A 78 1.08 23.85 -10.39
C LEU A 78 0.15 24.75 -11.21
N ARG A 79 -0.19 24.30 -12.42
CA ARG A 79 -1.18 24.98 -13.24
C ARG A 79 -2.55 25.00 -12.57
N LYS A 80 -3.34 26.05 -12.79
CA LYS A 80 -4.67 26.23 -12.18
C LYS A 80 -5.61 25.06 -12.37
N VAL A 81 -5.47 24.30 -13.46
CA VAL A 81 -6.29 23.10 -13.74
C VAL A 81 -6.17 22.04 -12.64
N TRP A 82 -5.00 21.88 -12.00
CA TRP A 82 -4.84 20.96 -10.87
C TRP A 82 -5.74 21.33 -9.70
N LYS A 83 -5.78 22.61 -9.36
CA LYS A 83 -6.65 23.12 -8.30
C LYS A 83 -8.12 22.92 -8.66
N SER A 84 -8.53 23.36 -9.85
CA SER A 84 -9.91 23.26 -10.30
C SER A 84 -10.41 21.81 -10.27
N ASN A 85 -9.64 20.86 -10.85
CA ASN A 85 -10.03 19.46 -10.87
C ASN A 85 -10.09 18.83 -9.47
N THR A 86 -9.16 19.21 -8.59
CA THR A 86 -9.12 18.71 -7.22
C THR A 86 -10.28 19.24 -6.39
N GLU A 87 -10.61 20.53 -6.52
CA GLU A 87 -11.72 21.15 -5.81
C GLU A 87 -13.08 20.67 -6.28
N GLU A 88 -13.23 20.35 -7.55
CA GLU A 88 -14.45 19.81 -8.13
C GLU A 88 -14.77 18.40 -7.62
N GLU A 89 -13.79 17.50 -7.64
CA GLU A 89 -14.04 16.10 -7.29
C GLU A 89 -13.70 15.71 -5.86
N ARG A 90 -12.81 16.45 -5.18
CA ARG A 90 -12.39 16.19 -3.78
C ARG A 90 -12.06 14.72 -3.50
N LEU A 91 -11.39 14.03 -4.43
CA LEU A 91 -11.15 12.59 -4.35
C LEU A 91 -10.50 12.16 -3.03
N LEU A 92 -11.06 11.16 -2.40
CA LEU A 92 -10.46 10.43 -1.29
C LEU A 92 -10.04 9.04 -1.73
N GLY A 93 -9.04 8.50 -1.04
CA GLY A 93 -8.63 7.11 -1.14
C GLY A 93 -8.50 6.52 0.26
N VAL A 94 -9.64 6.28 0.92
CA VAL A 94 -9.68 5.55 2.18
C VAL A 94 -9.39 4.09 1.88
N SER A 95 -8.21 3.65 2.29
CA SER A 95 -7.68 2.32 2.02
C SER A 95 -7.82 1.39 3.21
N LEU A 96 -7.87 0.09 2.95
CA LEU A 96 -7.74 -0.98 3.94
C LEU A 96 -6.39 -1.68 3.75
N THR A 97 -5.71 -1.99 4.84
CA THR A 97 -4.51 -2.85 4.86
C THR A 97 -4.60 -3.86 5.98
N GLY A 98 -3.79 -4.92 5.96
CA GLY A 98 -3.96 -6.05 6.88
C GLY A 98 -5.15 -6.93 6.54
N ILE A 99 -5.62 -6.89 5.28
CA ILE A 99 -6.83 -7.61 4.86
C ILE A 99 -6.69 -9.11 5.11
N LEU A 100 -5.52 -9.69 4.86
CA LEU A 100 -5.28 -11.13 5.05
C LEU A 100 -4.71 -11.50 6.43
N ASP A 101 -4.70 -10.55 7.38
CA ASP A 101 -4.44 -10.82 8.79
C ASP A 101 -5.72 -11.13 9.59
N THR A 102 -6.90 -11.10 8.94
CA THR A 102 -8.22 -11.35 9.57
C THR A 102 -9.18 -11.96 8.56
N ASP A 103 -10.16 -12.70 9.02
CA ASP A 103 -11.20 -13.39 8.25
C ASP A 103 -12.57 -12.71 8.28
N ILE A 104 -12.66 -11.51 8.83
CA ILE A 104 -13.92 -10.78 9.03
C ILE A 104 -14.62 -10.38 7.70
N TRP A 105 -13.94 -10.46 6.58
CA TRP A 105 -14.41 -9.89 5.32
C TRP A 105 -15.50 -10.71 4.65
N THR A 106 -16.70 -10.13 4.62
CA THR A 106 -17.83 -10.58 3.80
C THR A 106 -18.31 -9.41 2.92
N GLU A 107 -19.10 -9.71 1.90
CA GLU A 107 -19.74 -8.68 1.06
C GLU A 107 -20.51 -7.67 1.91
N GLU A 108 -21.28 -8.15 2.92
CA GLU A 108 -22.07 -7.31 3.82
C GLU A 108 -21.19 -6.37 4.66
N VAL A 109 -20.10 -6.90 5.23
CA VAL A 109 -19.13 -6.08 6.01
C VAL A 109 -18.55 -4.98 5.13
N LEU A 110 -18.13 -5.30 3.91
CA LEU A 110 -17.55 -4.32 2.97
C LEU A 110 -18.56 -3.25 2.56
N ILE A 111 -19.81 -3.63 2.28
CA ILE A 111 -20.90 -2.70 1.96
C ILE A 111 -21.13 -1.73 3.12
N ILE A 112 -21.28 -2.26 4.35
CA ILE A 112 -21.50 -1.45 5.56
C ILE A 112 -20.34 -0.46 5.78
N LEU A 113 -19.09 -0.90 5.64
CA LEU A 113 -17.93 -0.04 5.83
C LEU A 113 -17.84 1.04 4.74
N LYS A 114 -18.19 0.72 3.49
CA LYS A 114 -18.28 1.70 2.41
C LYS A 114 -19.35 2.76 2.70
N GLU A 115 -20.53 2.34 3.16
CA GLU A 115 -21.59 3.27 3.55
C GLU A 115 -21.14 4.20 4.68
N VAL A 116 -20.43 3.70 5.69
CA VAL A 116 -19.85 4.51 6.77
C VAL A 116 -18.88 5.56 6.19
N ALA A 117 -18.04 5.19 5.23
CA ALA A 117 -17.11 6.14 4.58
C ALA A 117 -17.89 7.22 3.81
N VAL A 118 -18.86 6.82 2.98
CA VAL A 118 -19.66 7.73 2.13
C VAL A 118 -20.46 8.74 2.99
N GLU A 119 -21.18 8.25 4.00
CA GLU A 119 -21.98 9.12 4.89
C GLU A 119 -21.09 10.04 5.76
N THR A 120 -19.95 9.54 6.23
CA THR A 120 -18.98 10.35 6.97
C THR A 120 -18.43 11.48 6.10
N ASN A 121 -18.00 11.17 4.86
CA ASN A 121 -17.52 12.20 3.95
C ASN A 121 -18.60 13.24 3.64
N LYS A 122 -19.84 12.79 3.36
CA LYS A 122 -20.98 13.69 3.09
C LYS A 122 -21.18 14.67 4.23
N LYS A 123 -21.28 14.17 5.47
CA LYS A 123 -21.49 14.99 6.68
C LYS A 123 -20.38 16.02 6.88
N PHE A 124 -19.11 15.60 6.75
CA PHE A 124 -17.98 16.50 6.99
C PHE A 124 -17.73 17.45 5.82
N ALA A 125 -17.99 17.05 4.58
CA ALA A 125 -17.95 17.96 3.44
C ALA A 125 -18.98 19.08 3.58
N GLU A 126 -20.22 18.75 3.98
CA GLU A 126 -21.27 19.73 4.27
C GLU A 126 -20.85 20.70 5.39
N ALA A 127 -20.31 20.18 6.50
CA ALA A 127 -19.84 21.00 7.62
C ALA A 127 -18.68 21.94 7.23
N LEU A 128 -17.84 21.54 6.27
CA LEU A 128 -16.73 22.33 5.75
C LEU A 128 -17.13 23.26 4.59
N GLY A 129 -18.36 23.17 4.10
CA GLY A 129 -18.84 23.96 2.95
C GLY A 129 -18.15 23.60 1.63
N ILE A 130 -17.75 22.35 1.45
CA ILE A 130 -17.10 21.84 0.22
C ILE A 130 -17.98 20.76 -0.45
N PRO A 131 -17.81 20.49 -1.76
CA PRO A 131 -18.50 19.38 -2.41
C PRO A 131 -18.16 18.04 -1.75
N GLN A 132 -19.13 17.12 -1.70
CA GLN A 132 -18.89 15.73 -1.35
C GLN A 132 -17.92 15.11 -2.36
N SER A 133 -17.01 14.28 -1.87
CA SER A 133 -16.05 13.56 -2.73
C SER A 133 -16.77 12.66 -3.72
N THR A 134 -16.35 12.71 -4.97
CA THR A 134 -16.99 11.92 -6.05
C THR A 134 -16.58 10.44 -6.02
N ALA A 135 -15.45 10.12 -5.39
CA ALA A 135 -15.04 8.76 -5.05
C ALA A 135 -14.20 8.77 -3.76
N ILE A 136 -14.35 7.73 -2.92
CA ILE A 136 -13.88 7.75 -1.53
C ILE A 136 -12.99 6.57 -1.18
N THR A 137 -13.32 5.35 -1.59
CA THR A 137 -12.71 4.11 -1.08
C THR A 137 -11.82 3.42 -2.12
N CYS A 138 -10.73 2.84 -1.65
CA CYS A 138 -9.77 2.08 -2.47
C CYS A 138 -9.06 1.01 -1.63
N VAL A 139 -8.17 0.23 -2.23
CA VAL A 139 -7.15 -0.53 -1.53
C VAL A 139 -5.79 -0.21 -2.14
N LYS A 140 -4.91 0.40 -1.34
CA LYS A 140 -3.51 0.65 -1.72
C LYS A 140 -2.66 -0.61 -1.59
N PRO A 141 -1.51 -0.68 -2.29
CA PRO A 141 -0.55 -1.76 -2.04
C PRO A 141 0.05 -1.72 -0.63
N SER A 142 0.13 -0.54 0.00
CA SER A 142 0.61 -0.34 1.38
C SER A 142 2.00 -0.94 1.68
N GLY A 143 2.94 -0.84 0.73
CA GLY A 143 4.25 -1.47 0.86
C GLY A 143 5.11 -0.94 2.01
N THR A 144 4.95 0.32 2.41
CA THR A 144 5.72 0.96 3.50
C THR A 144 4.92 1.05 4.79
N VAL A 145 3.68 1.53 4.73
CA VAL A 145 2.83 1.70 5.94
C VAL A 145 2.56 0.36 6.60
N SER A 146 2.29 -0.70 5.83
CA SER A 146 2.09 -2.04 6.38
C SER A 146 3.29 -2.54 7.20
N GLN A 147 4.51 -2.20 6.80
CA GLN A 147 5.72 -2.55 7.55
C GLN A 147 5.84 -1.74 8.85
N LEU A 148 5.52 -0.44 8.80
CA LEU A 148 5.53 0.43 9.97
C LEU A 148 4.56 -0.05 11.06
N VAL A 149 3.40 -0.56 10.65
CA VAL A 149 2.34 -0.98 11.57
C VAL A 149 2.27 -2.50 11.76
N ASP A 150 3.21 -3.25 11.22
CA ASP A 150 3.24 -4.71 11.21
C ASP A 150 1.89 -5.32 10.81
N SER A 151 1.55 -5.18 9.52
CA SER A 151 0.35 -5.78 8.93
C SER A 151 0.66 -6.41 7.58
N ALA A 152 -0.23 -7.27 7.08
CA ALA A 152 -0.22 -7.69 5.68
C ALA A 152 -0.40 -6.47 4.77
N SER A 153 0.29 -6.42 3.63
CA SER A 153 0.30 -5.27 2.71
C SER A 153 -0.97 -5.23 1.86
N GLY A 154 -1.90 -4.32 2.18
CA GLY A 154 -3.14 -4.17 1.43
C GLY A 154 -3.92 -5.47 1.35
N ILE A 155 -4.14 -5.96 0.13
CA ILE A 155 -4.84 -7.23 -0.18
C ILE A 155 -3.86 -8.41 -0.45
N HIS A 156 -2.60 -8.26 -0.07
CA HIS A 156 -1.59 -9.31 -0.27
C HIS A 156 -1.44 -10.17 0.98
N ALA A 157 -1.13 -11.45 0.77
CA ALA A 157 -0.79 -12.38 1.84
C ALA A 157 0.54 -12.01 2.51
N ARG A 158 0.74 -12.44 3.75
CA ARG A 158 2.04 -12.38 4.41
C ARG A 158 3.08 -13.18 3.62
N HIS A 159 4.32 -12.76 3.71
CA HIS A 159 5.40 -13.39 2.95
C HIS A 159 5.58 -14.86 3.34
N ASN A 160 5.75 -15.14 4.64
CA ASN A 160 5.96 -16.47 5.21
C ASN A 160 5.60 -16.44 6.71
N PRO A 161 5.41 -17.55 7.42
CA PRO A 161 5.24 -17.56 8.88
C PRO A 161 6.40 -16.88 9.62
N PHE A 162 7.65 -17.14 9.16
CA PHE A 162 8.86 -16.47 9.65
C PHE A 162 9.69 -16.01 8.46
N TYR A 163 10.16 -14.77 8.48
CA TYR A 163 10.94 -14.20 7.38
C TYR A 163 11.86 -13.08 7.87
N ILE A 164 12.88 -12.77 7.07
CA ILE A 164 13.67 -11.55 7.25
C ILE A 164 13.09 -10.47 6.34
N ARG A 165 12.86 -9.28 6.89
CA ARG A 165 12.65 -8.06 6.12
C ARG A 165 13.96 -7.28 6.08
N THR A 166 14.48 -7.01 4.89
CA THR A 166 15.66 -6.16 4.72
C THR A 166 15.27 -4.72 4.40
N VAL A 167 15.99 -3.78 4.98
CA VAL A 167 15.83 -2.34 4.73
C VAL A 167 17.19 -1.76 4.38
N ARG A 168 17.23 -0.95 3.33
CA ARG A 168 18.43 -0.27 2.88
C ARG A 168 18.46 1.16 3.40
N GLY A 169 19.63 1.56 3.89
CA GLY A 169 19.88 2.94 4.31
C GLY A 169 21.18 3.46 3.69
N ASP A 170 21.21 4.74 3.33
CA ASP A 170 22.42 5.41 2.89
C ASP A 170 23.42 5.48 4.05
N ASN A 171 24.69 5.17 3.79
CA ASN A 171 25.74 5.18 4.83
C ASN A 171 25.94 6.55 5.46
N LYS A 172 25.53 7.63 4.80
CA LYS A 172 25.63 9.01 5.31
C LYS A 172 24.36 9.47 6.04
N ASP A 173 23.28 8.69 5.96
CA ASP A 173 22.05 9.00 6.67
C ASP A 173 22.28 8.88 8.19
N PRO A 174 21.96 9.92 8.98
CA PRO A 174 22.05 9.90 10.44
C PRO A 174 21.33 8.70 11.05
N LEU A 175 20.15 8.33 10.56
CA LEU A 175 19.41 7.17 11.04
C LEU A 175 20.18 5.87 10.79
N THR A 176 20.81 5.73 9.63
CA THR A 176 21.64 4.55 9.30
C THR A 176 22.82 4.42 10.26
N GLN A 177 23.51 5.51 10.55
CA GLN A 177 24.64 5.52 11.48
C GLN A 177 24.17 5.17 12.91
N PHE A 178 23.10 5.80 13.36
CA PHE A 178 22.49 5.50 14.66
C PHE A 178 22.09 4.03 14.80
N MET A 179 21.41 3.46 13.80
CA MET A 179 20.97 2.07 13.82
C MET A 179 22.14 1.08 13.87
N LYS A 180 23.25 1.39 13.18
CA LYS A 180 24.50 0.59 13.26
C LYS A 180 25.11 0.64 14.65
N GLU A 181 25.19 1.83 15.26
CA GLU A 181 25.73 1.99 16.62
C GLU A 181 24.80 1.36 17.67
N ALA A 182 23.50 1.37 17.45
CA ALA A 182 22.52 0.69 18.28
C ALA A 182 22.61 -0.85 18.19
N GLY A 183 23.45 -1.38 17.31
CA GLY A 183 23.70 -2.82 17.18
C GLY A 183 22.64 -3.58 16.38
N ILE A 184 21.85 -2.91 15.55
CA ILE A 184 20.91 -3.59 14.65
C ILE A 184 21.71 -4.40 13.62
N PRO A 185 21.41 -5.70 13.41
CA PRO A 185 22.10 -6.54 12.44
C PRO A 185 22.12 -5.93 11.05
N SER A 186 23.31 -5.72 10.51
CA SER A 186 23.48 -5.04 9.24
C SER A 186 24.73 -5.51 8.50
N GLU A 187 24.71 -5.37 7.17
CA GLU A 187 25.83 -5.67 6.29
C GLU A 187 25.90 -4.65 5.14
N PRO A 188 27.04 -4.49 4.45
CA PRO A 188 27.11 -3.68 3.24
C PRO A 188 26.21 -4.25 2.14
N ASP A 189 25.56 -3.37 1.35
CA ASP A 189 24.78 -3.77 0.18
C ASP A 189 25.68 -4.41 -0.89
N VAL A 190 25.25 -5.53 -1.48
CA VAL A 190 26.05 -6.27 -2.47
C VAL A 190 26.28 -5.51 -3.77
N MET A 191 25.42 -4.56 -4.13
CA MET A 191 25.52 -3.77 -5.35
C MET A 191 26.20 -2.42 -5.11
N LYS A 192 26.04 -1.84 -3.91
CA LYS A 192 26.56 -0.51 -3.54
C LYS A 192 27.20 -0.54 -2.14
N PRO A 193 28.25 -1.35 -1.89
CA PRO A 193 28.79 -1.59 -0.54
C PRO A 193 29.36 -0.32 0.11
N ASP A 194 29.86 0.63 -0.67
CA ASP A 194 30.49 1.85 -0.16
C ASP A 194 29.47 2.91 0.29
N SER A 195 28.25 2.85 -0.23
CA SER A 195 27.22 3.90 0.00
C SER A 195 25.99 3.41 0.73
N THR A 196 25.75 2.09 0.79
CA THR A 196 24.50 1.55 1.28
C THR A 196 24.72 0.43 2.28
N THR A 197 23.98 0.48 3.39
CA THR A 197 23.90 -0.57 4.41
C THR A 197 22.54 -1.26 4.33
N VAL A 198 22.54 -2.59 4.45
CA VAL A 198 21.32 -3.42 4.52
C VAL A 198 21.11 -3.88 5.94
N PHE A 199 20.00 -3.52 6.54
CA PHE A 199 19.55 -3.97 7.86
C PHE A 199 18.62 -5.16 7.71
N SER A 200 18.73 -6.13 8.62
CA SER A 200 17.92 -7.35 8.62
C SER A 200 17.04 -7.40 9.87
N PHE A 201 15.72 -7.43 9.65
CA PHE A 201 14.72 -7.49 10.70
C PHE A 201 14.01 -8.85 10.66
N PRO A 202 14.14 -9.69 11.72
CA PRO A 202 13.37 -10.92 11.82
C PRO A 202 11.89 -10.58 12.07
N MET A 203 11.02 -11.15 11.24
CA MET A 203 9.58 -10.93 11.29
C MET A 203 8.85 -12.25 11.51
N LYS A 204 7.75 -12.19 12.26
CA LYS A 204 6.83 -13.31 12.49
C LYS A 204 5.42 -12.88 12.11
N SER A 205 4.77 -13.64 11.24
CA SER A 205 3.36 -13.42 10.92
C SER A 205 2.44 -13.74 12.11
N PRO A 206 1.30 -13.07 12.27
CA PRO A 206 0.28 -13.47 13.23
C PRO A 206 -0.13 -14.94 13.06
N THR A 207 -0.54 -15.57 14.15
CA THR A 207 -1.05 -16.95 14.09
C THR A 207 -2.32 -16.97 13.23
N GLY A 208 -2.38 -17.85 12.23
CA GLY A 208 -3.53 -17.97 11.32
C GLY A 208 -3.54 -16.96 10.16
N ALA A 209 -2.57 -16.06 10.06
CA ALA A 209 -2.43 -15.20 8.89
C ALA A 209 -2.14 -16.04 7.62
N ILE A 210 -2.82 -15.71 6.54
CA ILE A 210 -2.61 -16.38 5.24
C ILE A 210 -1.25 -15.95 4.67
N THR A 211 -0.46 -16.94 4.28
CA THR A 211 0.85 -16.71 3.63
C THR A 211 0.77 -16.89 2.12
N ARG A 212 1.76 -16.34 1.39
CA ARG A 212 1.83 -16.40 -0.08
C ARG A 212 1.89 -17.81 -0.64
N THR A 213 2.36 -18.78 0.14
CA THR A 213 2.47 -20.19 -0.28
C THR A 213 1.13 -20.91 -0.19
N GLU A 214 0.24 -20.46 0.70
CA GLU A 214 -1.08 -21.06 0.96
C GLU A 214 -2.17 -20.48 0.04
N MET A 215 -1.97 -19.26 -0.47
CA MET A 215 -2.94 -18.59 -1.34
C MET A 215 -2.68 -18.92 -2.81
N THR A 216 -3.71 -19.40 -3.50
CA THR A 216 -3.66 -19.56 -4.97
C THR A 216 -3.92 -18.22 -5.68
N ALA A 217 -3.47 -18.12 -6.95
CA ALA A 217 -3.72 -16.93 -7.76
C ALA A 217 -5.24 -16.69 -7.94
N ILE A 218 -6.04 -17.72 -8.11
CA ILE A 218 -7.50 -17.61 -8.23
C ILE A 218 -8.13 -17.12 -6.92
N GLN A 219 -7.73 -17.63 -5.77
CA GLN A 219 -8.21 -17.14 -4.48
C GLN A 219 -7.91 -15.65 -4.31
N GLN A 220 -6.73 -15.19 -4.66
CA GLN A 220 -6.38 -13.77 -4.58
C GLN A 220 -7.20 -12.92 -5.56
N LEU A 221 -7.49 -13.42 -6.75
CA LEU A 221 -8.35 -12.77 -7.74
C LEU A 221 -9.80 -12.66 -7.26
N GLU A 222 -10.35 -13.68 -6.60
CA GLU A 222 -11.69 -13.63 -6.02
C GLU A 222 -11.78 -12.63 -4.84
N TYR A 223 -10.77 -12.56 -3.99
CA TYR A 223 -10.65 -11.50 -2.98
C TYR A 223 -10.61 -10.13 -3.63
N TRP A 224 -9.77 -9.93 -4.66
CA TRP A 224 -9.72 -8.68 -5.40
C TRP A 224 -11.09 -8.29 -5.95
N LEU A 225 -11.82 -9.23 -6.55
CA LEU A 225 -13.14 -8.99 -7.14
C LEU A 225 -14.19 -8.61 -6.09
N MET A 226 -14.18 -9.27 -4.93
CA MET A 226 -15.03 -8.94 -3.79
C MET A 226 -14.81 -7.51 -3.31
N PHE A 227 -13.55 -7.09 -3.12
CA PHE A 227 -13.23 -5.71 -2.72
C PHE A 227 -13.52 -4.69 -3.82
N GLN A 228 -13.29 -5.04 -5.09
CA GLN A 228 -13.63 -4.20 -6.25
C GLN A 228 -15.14 -3.91 -6.29
N ARG A 229 -15.97 -4.88 -6.02
CA ARG A 229 -17.45 -4.74 -6.09
C ARG A 229 -18.02 -4.04 -4.87
N HIS A 230 -17.61 -4.42 -3.68
CA HIS A 230 -18.32 -4.10 -2.45
C HIS A 230 -17.68 -2.99 -1.62
N TRP A 231 -16.35 -2.80 -1.69
CA TRP A 231 -15.64 -1.75 -0.97
C TRP A 231 -15.26 -0.55 -1.84
N CYS A 232 -14.54 -0.80 -2.94
CA CYS A 232 -13.91 0.27 -3.71
C CYS A 232 -14.90 1.09 -4.53
N GLU A 233 -14.81 2.42 -4.44
CA GLU A 233 -15.34 3.35 -5.44
C GLU A 233 -14.26 3.71 -6.47
N HIS A 234 -13.01 3.55 -6.13
CA HIS A 234 -11.87 3.47 -7.05
C HIS A 234 -11.57 2.00 -7.39
N LYS A 235 -10.40 1.49 -6.99
CA LYS A 235 -9.97 0.11 -7.27
C LYS A 235 -9.15 -0.46 -6.13
N PRO A 236 -9.07 -1.79 -5.99
CA PRO A 236 -8.00 -2.41 -5.23
C PRO A 236 -6.75 -2.56 -6.10
N SER A 237 -5.60 -2.11 -5.60
CA SER A 237 -4.30 -2.40 -6.21
C SER A 237 -3.84 -3.78 -5.78
N VAL A 238 -3.42 -4.61 -6.74
CA VAL A 238 -2.92 -5.95 -6.46
C VAL A 238 -1.84 -6.37 -7.45
N THR A 239 -0.91 -7.15 -6.95
CA THR A 239 0.00 -7.97 -7.76
C THR A 239 -0.28 -9.43 -7.45
N ILE A 240 -0.81 -10.15 -8.42
CA ILE A 240 -1.11 -11.58 -8.31
C ILE A 240 0.17 -12.37 -8.58
N SER A 241 0.60 -13.19 -7.62
CA SER A 241 1.68 -14.14 -7.82
C SER A 241 1.10 -15.41 -8.42
N VAL A 242 1.58 -15.81 -9.61
CA VAL A 242 1.02 -16.91 -10.39
C VAL A 242 2.05 -18.04 -10.48
N LYS A 243 1.70 -19.22 -9.99
CA LYS A 243 2.51 -20.44 -10.16
C LYS A 243 2.45 -20.92 -11.61
N GLU A 244 3.42 -21.72 -12.02
CA GLU A 244 3.56 -22.13 -13.42
C GLU A 244 2.32 -22.87 -13.96
N ASP A 245 1.69 -23.67 -13.13
CA ASP A 245 0.49 -24.46 -13.45
C ASP A 245 -0.83 -23.63 -13.39
N GLU A 246 -0.82 -22.42 -12.80
CA GLU A 246 -2.02 -21.59 -12.64
C GLU A 246 -2.28 -20.64 -13.81
N TRP A 247 -1.34 -20.43 -14.74
CA TRP A 247 -1.46 -19.40 -15.80
C TRP A 247 -2.67 -19.55 -16.70
N MET A 248 -3.06 -20.78 -17.02
CA MET A 248 -4.22 -21.01 -17.90
C MET A 248 -5.52 -20.65 -17.18
N ASP A 249 -5.66 -21.01 -15.92
CA ASP A 249 -6.84 -20.69 -15.09
C ASP A 249 -6.93 -19.19 -14.84
N VAL A 250 -5.81 -18.54 -14.53
CA VAL A 250 -5.72 -17.08 -14.41
C VAL A 250 -6.15 -16.38 -15.71
N GLY A 251 -5.65 -16.86 -16.86
CA GLY A 251 -6.04 -16.33 -18.16
C GLY A 251 -7.54 -16.47 -18.44
N ALA A 252 -8.12 -17.62 -18.14
CA ALA A 252 -9.55 -17.89 -18.29
C ALA A 252 -10.38 -17.01 -17.33
N TRP A 253 -9.94 -16.86 -16.07
CA TRP A 253 -10.60 -15.99 -15.10
C TRP A 253 -10.61 -14.52 -15.53
N VAL A 254 -9.46 -14.00 -15.99
CA VAL A 254 -9.33 -12.62 -16.48
C VAL A 254 -10.24 -12.40 -17.70
N TYR A 255 -10.26 -13.33 -18.65
CA TYR A 255 -11.14 -13.24 -19.82
C TYR A 255 -12.61 -13.16 -19.41
N LYS A 256 -13.05 -14.03 -18.49
CA LYS A 256 -14.43 -14.09 -18.00
C LYS A 256 -14.87 -12.80 -17.29
N ASN A 257 -13.96 -12.21 -16.51
CA ASN A 257 -14.24 -11.03 -15.68
C ASN A 257 -13.68 -9.72 -16.29
N PHE A 258 -13.31 -9.71 -17.57
CA PHE A 258 -12.55 -8.62 -18.18
C PHE A 258 -13.26 -7.26 -18.11
N ASP A 259 -14.58 -7.23 -18.13
CA ASP A 259 -15.36 -5.98 -18.04
C ASP A 259 -15.31 -5.36 -16.63
N GLU A 260 -14.91 -6.12 -15.59
CA GLU A 260 -14.71 -5.64 -14.22
C GLU A 260 -13.23 -5.42 -13.85
N VAL A 261 -12.31 -6.02 -14.64
CA VAL A 261 -10.87 -5.90 -14.41
C VAL A 261 -10.39 -4.49 -14.78
N SER A 262 -10.53 -3.57 -13.84
CA SER A 262 -10.10 -2.17 -14.00
C SER A 262 -8.57 -2.00 -13.91
N GLY A 263 -7.85 -2.89 -13.21
CA GLY A 263 -6.39 -2.89 -13.18
C GLY A 263 -5.85 -3.98 -12.25
N ILE A 264 -5.01 -4.87 -12.79
CA ILE A 264 -4.35 -5.98 -12.08
C ILE A 264 -2.93 -6.14 -12.63
N SER A 265 -1.96 -6.43 -11.77
CA SER A 265 -0.61 -6.82 -12.12
C SER A 265 -0.39 -8.31 -11.83
N PHE A 266 0.40 -8.96 -12.67
CA PHE A 266 0.75 -10.38 -12.52
C PHE A 266 2.26 -10.54 -12.47
N LEU A 267 2.75 -11.38 -11.58
CA LEU A 267 4.15 -11.81 -11.53
C LEU A 267 4.23 -13.33 -11.44
N PRO A 268 5.20 -13.98 -12.10
CA PRO A 268 5.49 -15.36 -11.86
C PRO A 268 5.85 -15.57 -10.38
N PHE A 269 5.26 -16.60 -9.77
CA PHE A 269 5.66 -17.01 -8.42
C PHE A 269 7.10 -17.51 -8.49
N SER A 270 7.97 -17.01 -7.63
CA SER A 270 9.35 -17.42 -7.54
C SER A 270 9.69 -17.80 -6.10
N GLU A 271 10.22 -19.00 -5.93
CA GLU A 271 10.80 -19.46 -4.66
C GLU A 271 12.27 -19.02 -4.51
N HIS A 272 12.86 -18.49 -5.58
CA HIS A 272 14.27 -18.10 -5.57
C HIS A 272 14.44 -16.73 -4.92
N THR A 273 15.16 -16.72 -3.80
CA THR A 273 15.62 -15.49 -3.15
C THR A 273 17.04 -15.19 -3.63
N TYR A 274 17.28 -13.99 -4.11
CA TYR A 274 18.63 -13.49 -4.33
C TYR A 274 19.19 -12.91 -3.03
N LYS A 275 20.53 -12.81 -2.96
CA LYS A 275 21.20 -12.28 -1.77
C LYS A 275 20.67 -10.87 -1.41
N GLN A 276 20.33 -10.66 -0.14
CA GLN A 276 19.72 -9.42 0.35
C GLN A 276 18.37 -9.08 -0.30
N ALA A 277 17.58 -10.09 -0.68
CA ALA A 277 16.20 -9.87 -1.13
C ALA A 277 15.40 -9.12 -0.05
N PRO A 278 14.43 -8.25 -0.43
CA PRO A 278 13.60 -7.52 0.53
C PRO A 278 12.88 -8.43 1.53
N TYR A 279 12.57 -9.65 1.13
CA TYR A 279 11.98 -10.70 1.96
C TYR A 279 12.77 -11.99 1.75
N GLN A 280 13.09 -12.68 2.84
CA GLN A 280 13.83 -13.95 2.80
C GLN A 280 13.16 -14.92 3.77
N ASP A 281 12.80 -16.11 3.28
CA ASP A 281 12.19 -17.16 4.09
C ASP A 281 13.20 -17.69 5.11
N ILE A 282 12.74 -17.85 6.35
CA ILE A 282 13.50 -18.49 7.43
C ILE A 282 12.59 -19.42 8.21
N ASN A 283 13.17 -20.34 8.96
CA ASN A 283 12.45 -21.17 9.90
C ASN A 283 12.36 -20.53 11.31
N GLU A 284 11.61 -21.16 12.21
CA GLU A 284 11.41 -20.65 13.57
C GLU A 284 12.71 -20.60 14.40
N ASP A 285 13.61 -21.54 14.23
CA ASP A 285 14.90 -21.56 14.94
C ASP A 285 15.79 -20.40 14.48
N GLU A 286 15.83 -20.15 13.19
CA GLU A 286 16.55 -19.00 12.62
C GLU A 286 15.95 -17.68 13.09
N TYR A 287 14.61 -17.56 13.08
CA TYR A 287 13.92 -16.38 13.63
C TYR A 287 14.30 -16.14 15.10
N ASN A 288 14.26 -17.19 15.94
CA ASN A 288 14.59 -17.09 17.35
C ASN A 288 16.06 -16.68 17.58
N ASN A 289 16.98 -17.19 16.75
CA ASN A 289 18.39 -16.83 16.83
C ASN A 289 18.65 -15.38 16.41
N LEU A 290 18.02 -14.92 15.31
CA LEU A 290 18.12 -13.54 14.84
C LEU A 290 17.48 -12.57 15.84
N THR A 291 16.34 -12.92 16.42
CA THR A 291 15.67 -12.10 17.44
C THR A 291 16.55 -11.92 18.69
N LYS A 292 17.28 -12.97 19.10
CA LYS A 292 18.24 -12.86 20.20
C LYS A 292 19.43 -11.96 19.87
N ALA A 293 19.79 -11.84 18.60
CA ALA A 293 20.87 -10.96 18.13
C ALA A 293 20.43 -9.49 18.02
N MET A 294 19.14 -9.22 18.03
CA MET A 294 18.61 -7.85 18.05
C MET A 294 18.86 -7.18 19.39
N PRO A 295 19.14 -5.87 19.42
CA PRO A 295 19.26 -5.13 20.68
C PRO A 295 17.94 -5.20 21.47
N SER A 296 18.02 -5.50 22.75
CA SER A 296 16.85 -5.63 23.64
C SER A 296 16.09 -4.32 23.85
N ALA A 297 16.77 -3.18 23.69
CA ALA A 297 16.20 -1.84 23.73
C ALA A 297 17.06 -0.89 22.90
N ILE A 298 16.41 0.06 22.25
CA ILE A 298 17.07 1.13 21.51
C ILE A 298 16.65 2.46 22.13
N ASP A 299 17.64 3.23 22.54
CA ASP A 299 17.41 4.59 23.06
C ASP A 299 17.30 5.59 21.91
N TRP A 300 16.10 5.73 21.37
CA TRP A 300 15.80 6.61 20.26
C TRP A 300 16.04 8.09 20.54
N SER A 301 16.15 8.50 21.82
CA SER A 301 16.48 9.89 22.16
C SER A 301 17.87 10.32 21.67
N LYS A 302 18.78 9.35 21.46
CA LYS A 302 20.12 9.60 20.93
C LYS A 302 20.14 9.87 19.42
N LEU A 303 19.09 9.58 18.68
CA LEU A 303 19.03 9.84 17.24
C LEU A 303 19.31 11.32 16.94
N GLN A 304 18.79 12.24 17.76
CA GLN A 304 19.04 13.68 17.59
C GLN A 304 20.53 14.07 17.63
N ASP A 305 21.39 13.24 18.25
CA ASP A 305 22.85 13.51 18.27
C ASP A 305 23.50 13.25 16.91
N PHE A 306 22.88 12.41 16.08
CA PHE A 306 23.30 12.08 14.72
C PHE A 306 22.70 13.04 13.69
N GLU A 307 21.53 13.63 13.97
CA GLU A 307 20.81 14.52 13.06
C GLU A 307 21.31 15.96 13.04
N LYS A 308 22.52 16.24 13.54
CA LYS A 308 23.10 17.58 13.60
C LYS A 308 23.41 18.17 12.20
N GLU A 309 23.78 17.31 11.26
CA GLU A 309 24.06 17.66 9.87
C GLU A 309 23.45 16.61 8.94
N ASP A 310 22.64 17.03 7.98
CA ASP A 310 22.14 16.14 6.92
C ASP A 310 23.18 16.09 5.79
N THR A 311 23.94 14.99 5.77
CA THR A 311 24.93 14.70 4.72
C THR A 311 24.44 13.69 3.70
N THR A 312 23.14 13.32 3.73
CA THR A 312 22.54 12.39 2.77
C THR A 312 22.67 12.91 1.33
N SER A 313 23.25 12.11 0.46
CA SER A 313 23.36 12.39 -0.96
C SER A 313 22.58 11.32 -1.75
N GLY A 314 21.31 11.59 -2.02
CA GLY A 314 20.63 10.98 -3.15
C GLY A 314 20.11 9.55 -3.00
N SER A 315 20.11 8.91 -1.83
CA SER A 315 19.38 7.65 -1.68
C SER A 315 17.89 7.90 -1.46
N LYS A 316 17.19 8.22 -2.51
CA LYS A 316 15.72 8.22 -2.49
C LYS A 316 15.24 6.80 -2.70
N GLU A 317 14.98 6.08 -1.62
CA GLU A 317 14.21 4.84 -1.71
C GLU A 317 12.81 5.17 -2.22
N LEU A 318 12.48 4.66 -3.41
CA LEU A 318 11.11 4.69 -3.90
C LEU A 318 10.29 3.65 -3.13
N ALA A 319 9.13 4.06 -2.65
CA ALA A 319 8.18 3.25 -1.87
C ALA A 319 7.53 2.08 -2.66
N CYS A 320 8.08 1.68 -3.78
CA CYS A 320 7.59 0.59 -4.62
C CYS A 320 8.51 -0.62 -4.52
N THR A 321 8.23 -1.54 -3.62
CA THR A 321 8.98 -2.77 -3.43
C THR A 321 8.53 -3.96 -4.29
N ALA A 322 7.61 -3.76 -5.22
CA ALA A 322 7.19 -4.79 -6.17
C ALA A 322 7.58 -4.40 -7.60
N GLY A 323 8.86 -4.48 -7.91
CA GLY A 323 9.37 -4.17 -9.23
C GLY A 323 10.26 -2.92 -9.24
N VAL A 324 11.41 -3.09 -9.79
CA VAL A 324 12.50 -2.11 -9.92
C VAL A 324 11.99 -0.75 -10.40
N CYS A 325 11.97 0.23 -9.51
CA CYS A 325 11.96 1.64 -9.89
C CYS A 325 13.32 2.23 -9.49
N GLU A 326 14.28 2.20 -10.36
CA GLU A 326 15.49 3.02 -10.23
C GLU A 326 15.18 4.45 -10.66
N ILE A 327 15.38 5.41 -9.74
CA ILE A 327 15.60 6.80 -10.18
C ILE A 327 17.07 6.86 -10.59
N VAL A 328 17.32 7.01 -11.87
CA VAL A 328 18.62 7.42 -12.37
C VAL A 328 18.76 8.91 -12.06
N ASP A 329 19.76 9.29 -11.25
CA ASP A 329 20.12 10.67 -11.05
C ASP A 329 20.45 11.28 -12.43
N ILE A 330 19.60 12.19 -12.90
CA ILE A 330 19.94 13.05 -14.02
C ILE A 330 20.86 14.11 -13.42
N GLU A 331 22.18 13.93 -13.59
CA GLU A 331 23.12 15.00 -13.33
C GLU A 331 22.70 16.20 -14.17
N ALA A 332 22.33 17.28 -13.47
CA ALA A 332 22.15 18.58 -14.13
C ALA A 332 23.49 19.00 -14.70
N LYS A 333 23.59 19.02 -16.03
CA LYS A 333 24.65 19.70 -16.77
C LYS A 333 24.37 21.19 -16.79
#